data_737a72a23f598237bf43519216672e9a
#
_entry.id   737a72a23f598237bf43519216672e9a
#
_cell.length_a   1.000
_cell.length_b   1.000
_cell.length_c   1.000
_cell.angle_alpha   90.00
_cell.angle_beta   90.00
_cell.angle_gamma   90.00
#
_symmetry.space_group_name_H-M   'P 1'
#
loop_
_entity.id
_entity.type
_entity.pdbx_description
1 polymer ?
#
loop_
_entity_poly.entity_id
_entity_poly.type
_entity_poly.pdbx_seq_one_letter_code
_entity_poly.pdbx_strand_id
1 'polypeptide(L)'
;MTSPSTHSRFSGRLAYRLMFGTAVIASLCFGLTAAITYWQSSRALSASAQATMQNAARYQAEQIGSELGQALTTGQSLATTLLVQRANGGISRDSAAAVVHDQLLDHPEWVGMGTLWEPQAFDGKDSAFANAKGHDATGRFMTYWGRSEQTLVREPLTDYETPGLGDWNLKPRALLRQTVAEPYDYKIGGKTVLMTTLSTPILQDGKYLGAVTVDVALAALQQRLGALRPMQDGYVELLSPAGVVLASHDTTRIGKQVTDARHRTMLEAIKAGKDALDFTPDADGAVSAYVPLQIGKAQERFALGVVVPYATIMQQAHHLLWTILAVGLGSALVLSVALFALLRRQVVRPLEAAAHVADAIASGKLDNQIAVQRQDEVGRLMGAMQRMQSDLRERIERDAQVANENLRIRTALEHSEMEVLLADEQHNAVFITQALHTSFKQGEPAFHAKGQTGFSADAVVGKPMDYVFGNDGEGAARTQRLRQLQSTTTERYRFGPVTLDLTMTPLYAPDGRRSGSMLLWRNISAEVSTQQEVAELVQSALMGDFGQRLALDDKHGFYLEFGXAXLXWPAXKPLR
;
A
#
# COMPACT_ATOMS: atom_id res chain seq x y z
N MET A 1 -6.54 -17.13 -68.53
CA MET A 1 -6.48 -16.08 -67.50
C MET A 1 -7.81 -16.05 -66.77
N THR A 2 -7.93 -16.81 -65.70
CA THR A 2 -9.13 -16.89 -64.89
C THR A 2 -8.92 -16.10 -63.60
N SER A 3 -9.71 -15.03 -63.41
CA SER A 3 -9.66 -14.23 -62.18
C SER A 3 -10.08 -15.06 -60.99
N PRO A 4 -9.41 -14.95 -59.84
CA PRO A 4 -9.78 -15.73 -58.65
C PRO A 4 -11.11 -15.21 -58.09
N SER A 5 -12.01 -16.17 -57.77
CA SER A 5 -13.32 -15.89 -57.24
C SER A 5 -13.25 -15.18 -55.87
N THR A 6 -13.85 -14.01 -55.81
CA THR A 6 -13.89 -13.13 -54.63
C THR A 6 -14.92 -13.53 -53.58
N HIS A 7 -15.62 -14.66 -53.76
CA HIS A 7 -16.82 -14.97 -52.94
C HIS A 7 -16.56 -15.70 -51.63
N SER A 8 -15.39 -16.31 -51.41
CA SER A 8 -15.14 -17.05 -50.17
C SER A 8 -14.75 -16.18 -48.97
N ARG A 9 -14.46 -14.89 -49.19
CA ARG A 9 -14.02 -13.98 -48.13
C ARG A 9 -15.15 -13.30 -47.34
N PHE A 10 -16.41 -13.43 -47.75
CA PHE A 10 -17.50 -12.64 -47.18
C PHE A 10 -18.09 -13.21 -45.90
N SER A 11 -18.27 -14.55 -45.80
CA SER A 11 -18.92 -15.17 -44.64
C SER A 11 -18.03 -15.16 -43.39
N GLY A 12 -16.72 -15.39 -43.54
CA GLY A 12 -15.77 -15.32 -42.42
C GLY A 12 -15.69 -13.92 -41.82
N ARG A 13 -15.66 -12.90 -42.70
CA ARG A 13 -15.60 -11.51 -42.28
C ARG A 13 -16.82 -11.06 -41.47
N LEU A 14 -18.01 -11.54 -41.80
CA LEU A 14 -19.24 -11.19 -41.07
C LEU A 14 -19.21 -11.78 -39.66
N ALA A 15 -18.84 -13.06 -39.50
CA ALA A 15 -18.73 -13.72 -38.21
C ALA A 15 -17.65 -13.02 -37.32
N TYR A 16 -16.49 -12.71 -37.90
CA TYR A 16 -15.44 -11.98 -37.18
C TYR A 16 -15.87 -10.56 -36.79
N ARG A 17 -16.59 -9.85 -37.67
CA ARG A 17 -17.12 -8.51 -37.37
C ARG A 17 -18.16 -8.55 -36.26
N LEU A 18 -19.06 -9.52 -36.29
CA LEU A 18 -20.06 -9.70 -35.24
C LEU A 18 -19.39 -10.09 -33.91
N MET A 19 -18.45 -11.04 -33.94
CA MET A 19 -17.69 -11.44 -32.76
C MET A 19 -16.89 -10.25 -32.20
N PHE A 20 -16.20 -9.50 -33.05
CA PHE A 20 -15.43 -8.33 -32.63
C PHE A 20 -16.36 -7.25 -32.07
N GLY A 21 -17.48 -6.99 -32.74
CA GLY A 21 -18.48 -6.03 -32.28
C GLY A 21 -19.06 -6.40 -30.92
N THR A 22 -19.43 -7.67 -30.74
CA THR A 22 -19.96 -8.14 -29.44
C THR A 22 -18.89 -8.12 -28.36
N ALA A 23 -17.65 -8.49 -28.68
CA ALA A 23 -16.53 -8.43 -27.73
C ALA A 23 -16.25 -6.98 -27.29
N VAL A 24 -16.27 -6.03 -28.23
CA VAL A 24 -16.08 -4.59 -27.93
C VAL A 24 -17.23 -4.09 -27.03
N ILE A 25 -18.49 -4.41 -27.40
CA ILE A 25 -19.66 -3.98 -26.61
C ILE A 25 -19.58 -4.60 -25.20
N ALA A 26 -19.29 -5.90 -25.11
CA ALA A 26 -19.16 -6.59 -23.82
C ALA A 26 -18.03 -5.95 -22.97
N SER A 27 -16.89 -5.67 -23.59
CA SER A 27 -15.75 -5.02 -22.90
C SER A 27 -16.11 -3.62 -22.43
N LEU A 28 -16.83 -2.85 -23.25
CA LEU A 28 -17.32 -1.51 -22.86
C LEU A 28 -18.33 -1.60 -21.72
N CYS A 29 -19.25 -2.55 -21.76
CA CYS A 29 -20.22 -2.77 -20.68
C CYS A 29 -19.52 -3.17 -19.38
N PHE A 30 -18.57 -4.10 -19.45
CA PHE A 30 -17.78 -4.51 -18.27
C PHE A 30 -16.92 -3.35 -17.75
N GLY A 31 -16.28 -2.60 -18.64
CA GLY A 31 -15.51 -1.42 -18.29
C GLY A 31 -16.36 -0.36 -17.59
N LEU A 32 -17.52 -0.09 -18.13
CA LEU A 32 -18.48 0.85 -17.52
C LEU A 32 -18.96 0.35 -16.16
N THR A 33 -19.30 -0.93 -16.06
CA THR A 33 -19.71 -1.56 -14.79
C THR A 33 -18.59 -1.47 -13.76
N ALA A 34 -17.35 -1.79 -14.17
CA ALA A 34 -16.18 -1.69 -13.29
C ALA A 34 -15.96 -0.25 -12.81
N ALA A 35 -16.10 0.72 -13.72
CA ALA A 35 -15.93 2.14 -13.38
C ALA A 35 -17.01 2.61 -12.39
N ILE A 36 -18.29 2.26 -12.65
CA ILE A 36 -19.40 2.61 -11.76
C ILE A 36 -19.22 1.95 -10.39
N THR A 37 -18.92 0.65 -10.36
CA THR A 37 -18.72 -0.10 -9.11
C THR A 37 -17.53 0.45 -8.33
N TYR A 38 -16.42 0.75 -9.01
CA TYR A 38 -15.24 1.37 -8.39
C TYR A 38 -15.59 2.73 -7.78
N TRP A 39 -16.31 3.56 -8.54
CA TRP A 39 -16.72 4.90 -8.09
C TRP A 39 -17.64 4.82 -6.86
N GLN A 40 -18.64 3.93 -6.89
CA GLN A 40 -19.55 3.69 -5.75
C GLN A 40 -18.79 3.13 -4.55
N SER A 41 -17.94 2.12 -4.78
CA SER A 41 -17.16 1.47 -3.72
C SER A 41 -16.17 2.45 -3.08
N SER A 42 -15.47 3.25 -3.89
CA SER A 42 -14.51 4.23 -3.38
C SER A 42 -15.21 5.32 -2.56
N ARG A 43 -16.39 5.78 -2.99
CA ARG A 43 -17.21 6.73 -2.21
C ARG A 43 -17.67 6.11 -0.89
N ALA A 44 -18.18 4.88 -0.92
CA ALA A 44 -18.67 4.19 0.28
C ALA A 44 -17.51 3.93 1.26
N LEU A 45 -16.36 3.50 0.73
CA LEU A 45 -15.15 3.27 1.54
C LEU A 45 -14.63 4.57 2.15
N SER A 46 -14.60 5.66 1.38
CA SER A 46 -14.19 6.97 1.89
C SER A 46 -15.11 7.44 3.01
N ALA A 47 -16.43 7.33 2.81
CA ALA A 47 -17.41 7.72 3.83
C ALA A 47 -17.30 6.85 5.09
N SER A 48 -17.14 5.53 4.91
CA SER A 48 -16.96 4.59 6.01
C SER A 48 -15.65 4.84 6.76
N ALA A 49 -14.57 5.09 6.03
CA ALA A 49 -13.25 5.40 6.61
C ALA A 49 -13.31 6.72 7.38
N GLN A 50 -13.96 7.72 6.80
CA GLN A 50 -14.17 9.04 7.45
C GLN A 50 -14.86 8.87 8.80
N ALA A 51 -15.98 8.13 8.83
CA ALA A 51 -16.73 7.84 10.06
C ALA A 51 -15.87 7.04 11.06
N THR A 52 -15.15 6.05 10.58
CA THR A 52 -14.27 5.20 11.42
C THR A 52 -13.14 6.04 12.06
N MET A 53 -12.48 6.87 11.25
CA MET A 53 -11.40 7.75 11.72
C MET A 53 -11.93 8.76 12.72
N GLN A 54 -13.08 9.38 12.44
CA GLN A 54 -13.72 10.36 13.31
C GLN A 54 -14.12 9.70 14.66
N ASN A 55 -14.73 8.53 14.62
CA ASN A 55 -15.12 7.78 15.82
C ASN A 55 -13.89 7.35 16.64
N ALA A 56 -12.84 6.90 15.97
CA ALA A 56 -11.58 6.53 16.62
C ALA A 56 -10.94 7.76 17.28
N ALA A 57 -10.94 8.91 16.59
CA ALA A 57 -10.43 10.16 17.14
C ALA A 57 -11.26 10.61 18.35
N ARG A 58 -12.59 10.55 18.25
CA ARG A 58 -13.49 10.91 19.37
C ARG A 58 -13.28 10.00 20.58
N TYR A 59 -13.20 8.70 20.33
CA TYR A 59 -12.96 7.73 21.42
C TYR A 59 -11.65 8.06 22.17
N GLN A 60 -10.57 8.31 21.42
CA GLN A 60 -9.29 8.66 22.04
C GLN A 60 -9.36 10.04 22.72
N ALA A 61 -10.06 11.00 22.12
CA ALA A 61 -10.24 12.33 22.71
C ALA A 61 -11.02 12.25 24.03
N GLU A 62 -12.07 11.43 24.08
CA GLU A 62 -12.85 11.23 25.30
C GLU A 62 -12.01 10.54 26.40
N GLN A 63 -11.22 9.52 26.02
CA GLN A 63 -10.33 8.82 26.96
C GLN A 63 -9.29 9.77 27.57
N ILE A 64 -8.58 10.51 26.72
CA ILE A 64 -7.54 11.45 27.15
C ILE A 64 -8.18 12.63 27.90
N GLY A 65 -9.28 13.15 27.37
CA GLY A 65 -10.01 14.25 28.00
C GLY A 65 -10.51 13.90 29.40
N SER A 66 -11.04 12.70 29.57
CA SER A 66 -11.48 12.18 30.88
C SER A 66 -10.31 12.04 31.86
N GLU A 67 -9.23 11.45 31.41
CA GLU A 67 -8.03 11.24 32.23
C GLU A 67 -7.42 12.58 32.68
N LEU A 68 -7.19 13.48 31.72
CA LEU A 68 -6.66 14.81 32.05
C LEU A 68 -7.68 15.63 32.83
N GLY A 69 -8.98 15.42 32.60
CA GLY A 69 -10.06 16.05 33.36
C GLY A 69 -10.06 15.62 34.83
N GLN A 70 -9.64 14.38 35.13
CA GLN A 70 -9.47 13.91 36.51
C GLN A 70 -8.40 14.73 37.23
N ALA A 71 -7.32 15.10 36.57
CA ALA A 71 -6.28 15.95 37.15
C ALA A 71 -6.84 17.31 37.55
N LEU A 72 -7.68 17.92 36.68
CA LEU A 72 -8.36 19.18 37.02
C LEU A 72 -9.36 19.01 38.17
N THR A 73 -10.05 17.86 38.23
CA THR A 73 -11.01 17.56 39.30
C THR A 73 -10.26 17.39 40.65
N THR A 74 -9.14 16.68 40.62
CA THR A 74 -8.27 16.52 41.82
C THR A 74 -7.72 17.89 42.24
N GLY A 75 -7.27 18.69 41.27
CA GLY A 75 -6.84 20.07 41.52
C GLY A 75 -7.93 20.91 42.17
N GLN A 76 -9.16 20.78 41.69
CA GLN A 76 -10.32 21.51 42.27
C GLN A 76 -10.62 21.03 43.69
N SER A 77 -10.57 19.72 43.94
CA SER A 77 -10.79 19.15 45.28
C SER A 77 -9.72 19.63 46.25
N LEU A 78 -8.45 19.65 45.80
CA LEU A 78 -7.34 20.13 46.62
C LEU A 78 -7.47 21.64 46.89
N ALA A 79 -7.81 22.42 45.86
CA ALA A 79 -8.02 23.87 45.99
C ALA A 79 -9.10 24.17 47.04
N THR A 80 -10.22 23.43 46.95
CA THR A 80 -11.34 23.57 47.93
C THR A 80 -10.89 23.16 49.33
N THR A 81 -10.17 22.04 49.45
CA THR A 81 -9.67 21.55 50.72
C THR A 81 -8.72 22.56 51.40
N LEU A 82 -7.78 23.12 50.60
CA LEU A 82 -6.84 24.13 51.14
C LEU A 82 -7.56 25.41 51.56
N LEU A 83 -8.59 25.84 50.80
CA LEU A 83 -9.41 26.99 51.20
C LEU A 83 -10.16 26.75 52.51
N VAL A 84 -10.84 25.62 52.63
CA VAL A 84 -11.60 25.25 53.82
C VAL A 84 -10.68 25.13 55.04
N GLN A 85 -9.55 24.45 54.90
CA GLN A 85 -8.58 24.31 55.98
C GLN A 85 -8.01 25.66 56.39
N ARG A 86 -7.68 26.52 55.43
CA ARG A 86 -7.23 27.89 55.69
C ARG A 86 -8.25 28.67 56.52
N ALA A 87 -9.54 28.57 56.17
CA ALA A 87 -10.62 29.28 56.85
C ALA A 87 -10.90 28.75 58.28
N ASN A 88 -10.58 27.50 58.55
CA ASN A 88 -10.93 26.83 59.82
C ASN A 88 -9.72 26.63 60.74
N GLY A 89 -8.86 27.61 60.85
CA GLY A 89 -7.74 27.57 61.78
C GLY A 89 -6.39 27.23 61.16
N GLY A 90 -6.41 26.95 59.88
CA GLY A 90 -5.20 26.77 59.09
C GLY A 90 -4.65 25.33 59.05
N ILE A 91 -4.10 25.04 57.92
CA ILE A 91 -3.27 23.83 57.72
C ILE A 91 -1.82 24.33 57.63
N SER A 92 -0.89 23.63 58.23
CA SER A 92 0.52 24.01 58.10
C SER A 92 0.99 23.86 56.66
N ARG A 93 2.01 24.60 56.27
CA ARG A 93 2.60 24.49 54.91
C ARG A 93 3.17 23.10 54.66
N ASP A 94 3.74 22.46 55.68
CA ASP A 94 4.27 21.09 55.56
C ASP A 94 3.15 20.05 55.47
N SER A 95 2.03 20.26 56.17
CA SER A 95 0.85 19.37 56.03
C SER A 95 0.23 19.53 54.63
N ALA A 96 0.13 20.77 54.11
CA ALA A 96 -0.34 21.00 52.77
C ALA A 96 0.61 20.36 51.72
N ALA A 97 1.92 20.46 51.96
CA ALA A 97 2.93 19.82 51.06
C ALA A 97 2.83 18.29 51.09
N ALA A 98 2.50 17.71 52.27
CA ALA A 98 2.31 16.26 52.42
C ALA A 98 1.07 15.78 51.65
N VAL A 99 -0.02 16.58 51.65
CA VAL A 99 -1.24 16.25 50.88
C VAL A 99 -0.92 16.25 49.40
N VAL A 100 -0.17 17.25 48.90
CA VAL A 100 0.23 17.30 47.47
C VAL A 100 1.13 16.09 47.15
N HIS A 101 2.07 15.75 48.03
CA HIS A 101 2.95 14.58 47.89
C HIS A 101 2.15 13.30 47.70
N ASP A 102 1.20 13.07 48.58
CA ASP A 102 0.43 11.83 48.61
C ASP A 102 -0.51 11.74 47.40
N GLN A 103 -1.09 12.87 46.99
CA GLN A 103 -1.86 12.94 45.75
C GLN A 103 -1.01 12.57 44.52
N LEU A 104 0.21 13.07 44.44
CA LEU A 104 1.12 12.73 43.31
C LEU A 104 1.57 11.27 43.41
N LEU A 105 1.77 10.76 44.60
CA LEU A 105 2.16 9.36 44.83
C LEU A 105 1.08 8.39 44.32
N ASP A 106 -0.21 8.73 44.54
CA ASP A 106 -1.36 7.94 44.10
C ASP A 106 -1.58 8.02 42.57
N HIS A 107 -0.89 8.93 41.88
CA HIS A 107 -1.08 9.20 40.43
C HIS A 107 0.26 9.08 39.70
N PRO A 108 0.69 7.84 39.41
CA PRO A 108 2.00 7.64 38.74
C PRO A 108 2.04 8.18 37.30
N GLU A 109 0.89 8.45 36.71
CA GLU A 109 0.79 9.03 35.36
C GLU A 109 1.14 10.53 35.34
N TRP A 110 1.14 11.20 36.51
CA TRP A 110 1.52 12.62 36.60
C TRP A 110 3.01 12.74 36.91
N VAL A 111 3.65 13.74 36.28
CA VAL A 111 5.10 14.00 36.49
C VAL A 111 5.32 15.04 37.59
N GLY A 112 4.29 15.82 37.89
CA GLY A 112 4.40 16.81 38.96
C GLY A 112 3.03 17.29 39.46
N MET A 113 3.02 17.78 40.67
CA MET A 113 1.84 18.41 41.27
C MET A 113 2.28 19.48 42.27
N GLY A 114 1.57 20.60 42.25
CA GLY A 114 1.89 21.67 43.16
C GLY A 114 0.77 22.65 43.40
N THR A 115 1.06 23.59 44.27
CA THR A 115 0.22 24.76 44.49
C THR A 115 1.10 25.99 44.69
N LEU A 116 0.64 27.10 44.17
CA LEU A 116 1.27 28.42 44.33
C LEU A 116 0.21 29.40 44.80
N TRP A 117 0.49 30.14 45.86
CA TRP A 117 -0.46 31.14 46.40
C TRP A 117 0.09 32.54 46.16
N GLU A 118 -0.82 33.51 46.04
CA GLU A 118 -0.47 34.93 45.95
C GLU A 118 0.25 35.35 47.25
N PRO A 119 1.06 36.44 47.20
CA PRO A 119 1.77 36.90 48.39
C PRO A 119 0.83 37.11 49.58
N GLN A 120 1.21 36.56 50.72
CA GLN A 120 0.48 36.58 51.99
C GLN A 120 -0.88 35.90 51.98
N ALA A 121 -1.29 35.29 50.87
CA ALA A 121 -2.68 34.81 50.70
C ALA A 121 -2.95 33.49 51.44
N PHE A 122 -1.94 32.67 51.73
CA PHE A 122 -2.15 31.38 52.39
C PHE A 122 -2.32 31.55 53.90
N ASP A 123 -1.29 32.06 54.59
CA ASP A 123 -1.26 32.14 56.06
C ASP A 123 -0.70 33.49 56.60
N GLY A 124 -0.34 34.40 55.71
CA GLY A 124 0.22 35.69 56.10
C GLY A 124 1.62 35.63 56.66
N LYS A 125 2.38 34.54 56.46
CA LYS A 125 3.71 34.31 57.07
C LYS A 125 4.84 34.21 56.07
N ASP A 126 4.69 34.78 54.88
CA ASP A 126 5.69 34.60 53.80
C ASP A 126 7.11 34.95 54.23
N SER A 127 7.25 36.04 54.98
CA SER A 127 8.58 36.52 55.45
C SER A 127 9.32 35.45 56.28
N ALA A 128 8.57 34.59 57.01
CA ALA A 128 9.17 33.52 57.81
C ALA A 128 9.63 32.32 56.97
N PHE A 129 9.19 32.25 55.71
CA PHE A 129 9.51 31.12 54.84
C PHE A 129 10.42 31.51 53.63
N ALA A 130 10.92 32.73 53.61
CA ALA A 130 11.84 33.15 52.52
C ALA A 130 13.05 32.22 52.49
N ASN A 131 13.27 31.57 51.32
CA ASN A 131 14.32 30.58 51.07
C ASN A 131 14.26 29.32 51.94
N ALA A 132 13.09 29.07 52.58
CA ALA A 132 12.85 27.83 53.33
C ALA A 132 12.73 26.66 52.34
N LYS A 133 12.86 25.43 52.84
CA LYS A 133 12.77 24.22 52.00
C LYS A 133 11.46 24.21 51.18
N GLY A 134 11.56 24.14 49.87
CA GLY A 134 10.43 24.14 48.95
C GLY A 134 9.84 25.52 48.69
N HIS A 135 10.50 26.60 49.14
CA HIS A 135 10.08 27.99 48.90
C HIS A 135 11.22 28.77 48.23
N ASP A 136 10.85 29.80 47.53
CA ASP A 136 11.79 30.73 46.90
C ASP A 136 12.10 31.94 47.85
N ALA A 137 12.78 32.95 47.32
CA ALA A 137 13.16 34.16 48.06
C ALA A 137 11.97 35.00 48.50
N THR A 138 10.80 34.88 47.83
CA THR A 138 9.57 35.60 48.21
C THR A 138 8.91 35.06 49.47
N GLY A 139 9.18 33.78 49.79
CA GLY A 139 8.56 33.05 50.88
C GLY A 139 7.07 32.83 50.74
N ARG A 140 6.46 33.24 49.62
CA ARG A 140 5.03 32.99 49.37
C ARG A 140 4.77 31.48 49.41
N PHE A 141 3.59 31.11 49.86
CA PHE A 141 3.32 29.66 49.97
C PHE A 141 3.34 29.00 48.61
N MET A 142 4.22 28.07 48.45
CA MET A 142 4.29 27.20 47.31
C MET A 142 4.76 25.81 47.79
N THR A 143 4.28 24.80 47.12
CA THR A 143 4.85 23.48 47.24
C THR A 143 4.71 22.80 45.91
N TYR A 144 5.80 22.23 45.46
CA TYR A 144 5.84 21.49 44.20
C TYR A 144 6.60 20.19 44.42
N TRP A 145 5.93 19.12 44.11
CA TRP A 145 6.53 17.78 44.09
C TRP A 145 6.62 17.36 42.62
N GLY A 146 7.80 16.99 42.19
CA GLY A 146 8.06 16.48 40.83
C GLY A 146 8.60 15.07 40.89
N ARG A 147 8.28 14.27 39.89
CA ARG A 147 8.75 12.89 39.76
C ARG A 147 10.07 12.87 39.00
N SER A 148 11.15 12.55 39.71
CA SER A 148 12.49 12.41 39.14
C SER A 148 12.86 10.93 39.24
N GLU A 149 12.81 10.25 38.10
CA GLU A 149 12.98 8.80 38.00
C GLU A 149 11.91 8.07 38.84
N GLN A 150 12.30 7.42 39.94
CA GLN A 150 11.38 6.68 40.79
C GLN A 150 11.13 7.38 42.14
N THR A 151 11.61 8.62 42.29
CA THR A 151 11.47 9.36 43.57
C THR A 151 10.69 10.64 43.35
N LEU A 152 10.05 11.13 44.37
CA LEU A 152 9.41 12.46 44.38
C LEU A 152 10.38 13.45 45.02
N VAL A 153 10.62 14.57 44.35
CA VAL A 153 11.48 15.65 44.84
C VAL A 153 10.62 16.89 45.10
N ARG A 154 10.88 17.54 46.26
CA ARG A 154 10.21 18.82 46.58
C ARG A 154 11.13 19.97 46.22
N GLU A 155 10.65 20.85 45.31
CA GLU A 155 11.41 21.97 44.80
C GLU A 155 10.55 23.24 44.83
N PRO A 156 11.14 24.44 44.94
CA PRO A 156 10.38 25.67 44.74
C PRO A 156 9.95 25.82 43.29
N LEU A 157 8.77 26.38 43.07
CA LEU A 157 8.28 26.71 41.71
C LEU A 157 9.06 27.89 41.16
N THR A 158 9.40 27.85 39.87
CA THR A 158 10.16 28.89 39.18
C THR A 158 9.34 29.46 38.01
N ASP A 159 9.77 30.59 37.52
CA ASP A 159 9.28 31.23 36.28
C ASP A 159 7.75 31.54 36.27
N TYR A 160 7.08 31.48 37.41
CA TYR A 160 5.64 31.62 37.53
C TYR A 160 5.11 33.02 37.16
N GLU A 161 6.00 34.02 37.04
CA GLU A 161 5.65 35.38 36.55
C GLU A 161 6.21 35.63 35.15
N THR A 162 6.80 34.62 34.49
CA THR A 162 7.42 34.73 33.17
C THR A 162 6.40 34.35 32.10
N PRO A 163 5.96 35.25 31.20
CA PRO A 163 5.03 34.87 30.14
C PRO A 163 5.58 33.70 29.30
N GLY A 164 4.71 32.77 28.99
CA GLY A 164 5.03 31.50 28.34
C GLY A 164 5.35 30.44 29.37
N LEU A 165 6.50 30.52 30.03
CA LEU A 165 6.95 29.54 31.02
C LEU A 165 6.04 29.50 32.26
N GLY A 166 5.51 30.68 32.65
CA GLY A 166 4.61 30.81 33.80
C GLY A 166 3.12 30.85 33.45
N ASP A 167 2.75 30.53 32.22
CA ASP A 167 1.35 30.57 31.77
C ASP A 167 0.44 29.70 32.62
N TRP A 168 1.00 28.63 33.23
CA TRP A 168 0.27 27.77 34.15
C TRP A 168 -0.23 28.51 35.40
N ASN A 169 0.35 29.66 35.75
CA ASN A 169 -0.08 30.57 36.83
C ASN A 169 -0.77 31.81 36.27
N LEU A 170 -0.18 32.42 35.25
CA LEU A 170 -0.65 33.69 34.69
C LEU A 170 -2.03 33.59 34.05
N LYS A 171 -2.29 32.48 33.33
CA LYS A 171 -3.59 32.29 32.66
C LYS A 171 -4.74 32.03 33.62
N PRO A 172 -4.65 31.08 34.59
CA PRO A 172 -5.77 30.94 35.54
C PRO A 172 -5.97 32.16 36.40
N ARG A 173 -4.90 32.95 36.70
CA ARG A 173 -5.00 34.21 37.42
C ARG A 173 -5.77 35.25 36.61
N ALA A 174 -5.50 35.35 35.32
CA ALA A 174 -6.16 36.33 34.44
C ALA A 174 -7.58 35.92 34.07
N LEU A 175 -7.82 34.63 33.85
CA LEU A 175 -9.09 34.11 33.32
C LEU A 175 -10.05 33.63 34.40
N LEU A 176 -9.57 33.41 35.62
CA LEU A 176 -10.35 32.97 36.81
C LEU A 176 -11.09 31.65 36.54
N ARG A 177 -10.45 30.74 35.75
CA ARG A 177 -11.02 29.44 35.42
C ARG A 177 -9.88 28.42 35.23
N GLN A 178 -10.26 27.16 35.18
CA GLN A 178 -9.31 26.07 34.84
C GLN A 178 -8.71 26.32 33.45
N THR A 179 -7.42 26.09 33.31
CA THR A 179 -6.68 26.27 32.07
C THR A 179 -5.71 25.10 31.86
N VAL A 180 -5.34 24.87 30.60
CA VAL A 180 -4.28 23.92 30.23
C VAL A 180 -3.21 24.74 29.49
N ALA A 181 -1.97 24.64 29.96
CA ALA A 181 -0.85 25.37 29.38
C ALA A 181 -0.38 24.77 28.06
N GLU A 182 0.16 25.59 27.17
CA GLU A 182 0.89 25.09 26.01
C GLU A 182 2.13 24.30 26.52
N PRO A 183 2.58 23.29 25.78
CA PRO A 183 3.77 22.54 26.21
C PRO A 183 4.99 23.43 26.39
N TYR A 184 5.74 23.17 27.44
CA TYR A 184 6.96 23.90 27.77
C TYR A 184 7.95 22.99 28.51
N ASP A 185 9.22 23.40 28.49
CA ASP A 185 10.29 22.71 29.21
C ASP A 185 10.34 23.18 30.66
N TYR A 186 10.36 22.23 31.58
CA TYR A 186 10.49 22.50 33.02
C TYR A 186 11.52 21.55 33.63
N LYS A 187 12.25 22.02 34.66
CA LYS A 187 13.26 21.21 35.33
C LYS A 187 12.69 20.55 36.57
N ILE A 188 12.82 19.23 36.65
CA ILE A 188 12.44 18.43 37.82
C ILE A 188 13.66 17.60 38.23
N GLY A 189 14.16 17.79 39.44
CA GLY A 189 15.35 17.10 39.91
C GLY A 189 16.57 17.35 39.02
N GLY A 190 16.67 18.55 38.44
CA GLY A 190 17.75 18.93 37.55
C GLY A 190 17.62 18.45 36.12
N LYS A 191 16.61 17.63 35.79
CA LYS A 191 16.36 17.11 34.43
C LYS A 191 15.24 17.91 33.74
N THR A 192 15.44 18.26 32.49
CA THR A 192 14.44 18.96 31.69
C THR A 192 13.36 17.96 31.26
N VAL A 193 12.10 18.28 31.53
CA VAL A 193 10.93 17.50 31.12
C VAL A 193 10.05 18.40 30.27
N LEU A 194 9.73 17.95 29.06
CA LEU A 194 8.74 18.63 28.22
C LEU A 194 7.35 18.17 28.69
N MET A 195 6.53 19.14 29.15
CA MET A 195 5.27 18.86 29.82
C MET A 195 4.19 19.85 29.46
N THR A 196 2.96 19.53 29.78
CA THR A 196 1.83 20.46 29.85
C THR A 196 1.30 20.49 31.27
N THR A 197 0.81 21.64 31.71
CA THR A 197 0.31 21.84 33.07
C THR A 197 -1.18 22.14 33.04
N LEU A 198 -1.94 21.38 33.83
CA LEU A 198 -3.36 21.56 34.07
C LEU A 198 -3.51 22.38 35.37
N SER A 199 -4.10 23.55 35.25
CA SER A 199 -4.13 24.51 36.37
C SER A 199 -5.58 24.79 36.80
N THR A 200 -5.80 24.72 38.10
CA THR A 200 -7.08 25.07 38.75
C THR A 200 -6.86 26.27 39.65
N PRO A 201 -7.52 27.40 39.38
CA PRO A 201 -7.37 28.57 40.24
C PRO A 201 -8.03 28.33 41.60
N ILE A 202 -7.39 28.85 42.63
CA ILE A 202 -7.94 28.91 43.99
C ILE A 202 -8.64 30.28 44.10
N LEU A 203 -9.96 30.21 44.14
CA LEU A 203 -10.77 31.43 44.13
C LEU A 203 -11.56 31.58 45.44
N GLN A 204 -11.57 32.78 45.98
CA GLN A 204 -12.42 33.14 47.11
C GLN A 204 -13.15 34.45 46.74
N ASP A 205 -14.49 34.40 46.72
CA ASP A 205 -15.35 35.54 46.37
C ASP A 205 -14.96 36.15 45.01
N GLY A 206 -14.60 35.28 44.03
CA GLY A 206 -14.21 35.72 42.70
C GLY A 206 -12.80 36.28 42.59
N LYS A 207 -12.04 36.31 43.70
CA LYS A 207 -10.66 36.79 43.74
C LYS A 207 -9.69 35.60 43.65
N TYR A 208 -8.67 35.72 42.81
CA TYR A 208 -7.61 34.74 42.69
C TYR A 208 -6.67 34.80 43.89
N LEU A 209 -6.53 33.68 44.56
CA LEU A 209 -5.61 33.50 45.70
C LEU A 209 -4.41 32.63 45.35
N GLY A 210 -4.48 31.93 44.23
CA GLY A 210 -3.42 31.00 43.83
C GLY A 210 -3.93 29.95 42.85
N ALA A 211 -3.14 28.95 42.61
CA ALA A 211 -3.50 27.83 41.73
C ALA A 211 -2.98 26.49 42.27
N VAL A 212 -3.70 25.43 41.95
CA VAL A 212 -3.22 24.06 42.04
C VAL A 212 -2.88 23.64 40.62
N THR A 213 -1.75 22.97 40.47
CA THR A 213 -1.23 22.50 39.17
C THR A 213 -1.00 21.00 39.19
N VAL A 214 -1.26 20.37 38.05
CA VAL A 214 -0.90 18.98 37.78
C VAL A 214 -0.17 18.95 36.44
N ASP A 215 0.99 18.32 36.42
CA ASP A 215 1.85 18.28 35.25
C ASP A 215 1.84 16.89 34.62
N VAL A 216 1.69 16.86 33.30
CA VAL A 216 1.71 15.63 32.49
C VAL A 216 2.85 15.74 31.49
N ALA A 217 3.77 14.78 31.55
CA ALA A 217 4.90 14.74 30.62
C ALA A 217 4.41 14.32 29.21
N LEU A 218 4.90 14.99 28.17
CA LEU A 218 4.57 14.63 26.79
C LEU A 218 5.04 13.20 26.45
N ALA A 219 6.12 12.74 27.09
CA ALA A 219 6.62 11.38 26.92
C ALA A 219 5.56 10.32 27.29
N ALA A 220 4.75 10.58 28.34
CA ALA A 220 3.66 9.66 28.74
C ALA A 220 2.54 9.63 27.69
N LEU A 221 2.14 10.80 27.19
CA LEU A 221 1.14 10.92 26.12
C LEU A 221 1.67 10.25 24.84
N GLN A 222 2.93 10.46 24.52
CA GLN A 222 3.58 9.85 23.36
C GLN A 222 3.60 8.34 23.44
N GLN A 223 4.00 7.77 24.59
CA GLN A 223 4.05 6.33 24.79
C GLN A 223 2.69 5.69 24.53
N ARG A 224 1.63 6.35 24.94
CA ARG A 224 0.26 5.84 24.83
C ARG A 224 -0.29 6.01 23.42
N LEU A 225 -0.25 7.23 22.87
CA LEU A 225 -0.88 7.55 21.59
C LEU A 225 -0.01 7.14 20.40
N GLY A 226 1.31 7.25 20.52
CA GLY A 226 2.25 6.95 19.43
C GLY A 226 2.29 5.49 19.03
N ALA A 227 1.81 4.59 19.89
CA ALA A 227 1.73 3.15 19.60
C ALA A 227 0.45 2.75 18.86
N LEU A 228 -0.55 3.62 18.82
CA LEU A 228 -1.85 3.31 18.19
C LEU A 228 -1.74 3.25 16.68
N ARG A 229 -2.36 2.24 16.08
CA ARG A 229 -2.36 2.02 14.62
C ARG A 229 -3.79 1.87 14.11
N PRO A 230 -4.56 2.96 14.09
CA PRO A 230 -5.92 2.89 13.53
C PRO A 230 -5.88 2.44 12.06
N MET A 231 -6.80 1.55 11.69
CA MET A 231 -6.91 1.00 10.33
C MET A 231 -5.59 0.37 9.82
N GLN A 232 -4.77 -0.19 10.75
CA GLN A 232 -3.52 -0.92 10.51
C GLN A 232 -2.32 -0.01 10.24
N ASP A 233 -2.43 0.93 9.29
CA ASP A 233 -1.30 1.77 8.85
C ASP A 233 -1.43 3.22 9.30
N GLY A 234 -2.52 3.58 9.97
CA GLY A 234 -2.73 4.94 10.47
C GLY A 234 -1.96 5.23 11.75
N TYR A 235 -2.03 6.47 12.18
CA TYR A 235 -1.46 6.90 13.45
C TYR A 235 -2.35 7.96 14.11
N VAL A 236 -2.11 8.17 15.40
CA VAL A 236 -2.81 9.19 16.18
C VAL A 236 -1.84 10.34 16.44
N GLU A 237 -2.36 11.56 16.36
CA GLU A 237 -1.58 12.77 16.60
C GLU A 237 -2.37 13.69 17.54
N LEU A 238 -1.68 14.27 18.53
CA LEU A 238 -2.27 15.21 19.47
C LEU A 238 -1.54 16.55 19.37
N LEU A 239 -2.32 17.61 19.11
CA LEU A 239 -1.78 18.97 18.96
C LEU A 239 -2.41 19.90 20.00
N SER A 240 -1.62 20.83 20.51
CA SER A 240 -2.10 21.90 21.38
C SER A 240 -2.91 22.93 20.58
N PRO A 241 -3.64 23.85 21.26
CA PRO A 241 -4.32 24.96 20.58
C PRO A 241 -3.38 25.85 19.74
N ALA A 242 -2.11 25.96 20.10
CA ALA A 242 -1.11 26.69 19.31
C ALA A 242 -0.51 25.82 18.18
N GLY A 243 -0.88 24.54 18.11
CA GLY A 243 -0.36 23.63 17.08
C GLY A 243 0.97 22.98 17.44
N VAL A 244 1.31 22.93 18.73
CA VAL A 244 2.50 22.17 19.16
C VAL A 244 2.15 20.68 19.23
N VAL A 245 3.00 19.82 18.69
CA VAL A 245 2.79 18.37 18.68
C VAL A 245 3.09 17.81 20.07
N LEU A 246 2.07 17.21 20.71
CA LEU A 246 2.20 16.55 22.02
C LEU A 246 2.48 15.06 21.85
N ALA A 247 1.91 14.43 20.83
CA ALA A 247 2.13 13.02 20.52
C ALA A 247 1.96 12.79 19.02
N SER A 248 2.77 11.92 18.45
CA SER A 248 2.75 11.57 17.02
C SER A 248 3.50 10.26 16.80
N HIS A 249 3.24 9.58 15.67
CA HIS A 249 4.05 8.42 15.29
C HIS A 249 5.52 8.81 15.03
N ASP A 250 5.75 10.04 14.59
CA ASP A 250 7.10 10.59 14.39
C ASP A 250 7.52 11.37 15.64
N THR A 251 8.35 10.73 16.45
CA THR A 251 8.82 11.30 17.72
C THR A 251 9.67 12.58 17.53
N THR A 252 10.24 12.77 16.33
CA THR A 252 11.06 13.96 16.06
C THR A 252 10.23 15.25 15.96
N ARG A 253 8.91 15.11 15.82
CA ARG A 253 7.97 16.24 15.74
C ARG A 253 7.49 16.73 17.11
N ILE A 254 7.68 15.93 18.16
CA ILE A 254 7.17 16.24 19.50
C ILE A 254 7.81 17.54 20.01
N GLY A 255 6.99 18.45 20.53
CA GLY A 255 7.40 19.76 21.01
C GLY A 255 7.56 20.81 19.91
N LYS A 256 7.41 20.41 18.62
CA LYS A 256 7.51 21.35 17.50
C LYS A 256 6.13 21.82 17.07
N GLN A 257 6.08 23.05 16.60
CA GLN A 257 4.83 23.66 16.12
C GLN A 257 4.61 23.37 14.64
N VAL A 258 3.39 22.95 14.29
CA VAL A 258 2.97 22.81 12.89
C VAL A 258 2.74 24.23 12.32
N THR A 259 3.25 24.47 11.11
CA THR A 259 3.24 25.82 10.54
C THR A 259 2.53 25.91 9.18
N ASP A 260 2.16 24.80 8.60
CA ASP A 260 1.54 24.78 7.27
C ASP A 260 0.08 25.26 7.32
N ALA A 261 -0.43 25.68 6.17
CA ALA A 261 -1.75 26.28 6.05
C ALA A 261 -2.89 25.29 6.38
N ARG A 262 -2.68 24.01 6.06
CA ARG A 262 -3.67 22.95 6.29
C ARG A 262 -3.92 22.78 7.80
N HIS A 263 -2.86 22.65 8.58
CA HIS A 263 -2.98 22.54 10.04
C HIS A 263 -3.55 23.81 10.66
N ARG A 264 -3.20 25.00 10.14
CA ARG A 264 -3.77 26.25 10.64
C ARG A 264 -5.29 26.28 10.48
N THR A 265 -5.80 25.91 9.30
CA THR A 265 -7.24 25.84 9.02
C THR A 265 -7.93 24.84 9.95
N MET A 266 -7.31 23.68 10.12
CA MET A 266 -7.79 22.62 11.03
C MET A 266 -7.88 23.15 12.46
N LEU A 267 -6.82 23.80 12.97
CA LEU A 267 -6.78 24.31 14.35
C LEU A 267 -7.87 25.37 14.59
N GLU A 268 -8.19 26.20 13.60
CA GLU A 268 -9.27 27.19 13.73
C GLU A 268 -10.64 26.50 13.87
N ALA A 269 -10.88 25.42 13.12
CA ALA A 269 -12.11 24.62 13.27
C ALA A 269 -12.20 24.00 14.67
N ILE A 270 -11.09 23.42 15.14
CA ILE A 270 -11.01 22.79 16.47
C ILE A 270 -11.27 23.83 17.58
N LYS A 271 -10.68 25.01 17.48
CA LYS A 271 -10.91 26.10 18.44
C LYS A 271 -12.39 26.47 18.49
N ALA A 272 -13.07 26.43 17.34
CA ALA A 272 -14.52 26.68 17.24
C ALA A 272 -15.37 25.50 17.74
N GLY A 273 -14.76 24.41 18.18
CA GLY A 273 -15.45 23.22 18.68
C GLY A 273 -15.99 22.31 17.58
N LYS A 274 -15.45 22.43 16.36
CA LYS A 274 -15.89 21.65 15.19
C LYS A 274 -14.84 20.63 14.83
N ASP A 275 -15.30 19.47 14.36
CA ASP A 275 -14.42 18.47 13.76
C ASP A 275 -13.82 19.04 12.47
N ALA A 276 -12.58 18.66 12.19
CA ALA A 276 -11.88 19.02 10.96
C ALA A 276 -11.52 17.74 10.22
N LEU A 277 -12.22 17.51 9.10
CA LEU A 277 -12.07 16.31 8.29
C LEU A 277 -11.44 16.71 6.96
N ASP A 278 -10.31 16.12 6.64
CA ASP A 278 -9.64 16.41 5.37
C ASP A 278 -9.30 15.10 4.65
N PHE A 279 -10.10 14.79 3.65
CA PHE A 279 -9.97 13.60 2.82
C PHE A 279 -9.27 13.88 1.48
N THR A 280 -8.62 15.05 1.37
CA THR A 280 -7.70 15.33 0.26
C THR A 280 -6.30 14.80 0.68
N PRO A 281 -5.72 13.84 -0.02
CA PRO A 281 -4.40 13.35 0.37
C PRO A 281 -3.36 14.48 0.42
N ASP A 282 -2.57 14.50 1.48
CA ASP A 282 -1.49 15.46 1.66
C ASP A 282 -0.23 15.06 0.84
N ALA A 283 0.89 15.71 1.10
CA ALA A 283 2.16 15.45 0.40
C ALA A 283 2.66 14.01 0.61
N ASP A 284 2.29 13.39 1.73
CA ASP A 284 2.65 12.01 2.06
C ASP A 284 1.56 11.01 1.66
N GLY A 285 0.50 11.49 1.00
CA GLY A 285 -0.62 10.67 0.56
C GLY A 285 -1.58 10.28 1.68
N ALA A 286 -1.59 11.02 2.80
CA ALA A 286 -2.43 10.72 3.96
C ALA A 286 -3.66 11.62 4.00
N VAL A 287 -4.72 11.11 4.64
CA VAL A 287 -5.95 11.85 4.96
C VAL A 287 -6.11 11.89 6.47
N SER A 288 -6.86 12.88 6.97
CA SER A 288 -6.92 13.10 8.41
C SER A 288 -8.34 13.46 8.89
N ALA A 289 -8.60 13.05 10.13
CA ALA A 289 -9.80 13.41 10.87
C ALA A 289 -9.37 13.89 12.25
N TYR A 290 -9.51 15.18 12.51
CA TYR A 290 -9.23 15.79 13.81
C TYR A 290 -10.54 16.16 14.51
N VAL A 291 -10.57 15.94 15.82
CA VAL A 291 -11.71 16.29 16.67
C VAL A 291 -11.22 17.16 17.83
N PRO A 292 -12.06 18.06 18.37
CA PRO A 292 -11.69 18.81 19.55
C PRO A 292 -11.63 17.91 20.78
N LEU A 293 -10.51 17.96 21.49
CA LEU A 293 -10.33 17.31 22.76
C LEU A 293 -10.53 18.38 23.85
N GLN A 294 -11.57 18.20 24.66
CA GLN A 294 -11.89 19.06 25.80
C GLN A 294 -11.36 18.42 27.08
N ILE A 295 -10.69 19.18 27.91
CA ILE A 295 -10.12 18.72 29.18
C ILE A 295 -10.88 19.36 30.31
N GLY A 296 -11.71 18.59 30.98
CA GLY A 296 -12.51 19.09 32.10
C GLY A 296 -13.32 20.30 31.74
N LYS A 297 -13.20 21.37 32.55
CA LYS A 297 -13.87 22.67 32.32
C LYS A 297 -12.97 23.70 31.62
N ALA A 298 -11.76 23.31 31.25
CA ALA A 298 -10.87 24.21 30.51
C ALA A 298 -11.44 24.50 29.12
N GLN A 299 -11.24 25.70 28.62
CA GLN A 299 -11.75 26.12 27.31
C GLN A 299 -10.75 25.92 26.18
N GLU A 300 -9.52 25.60 26.55
CA GLU A 300 -8.48 25.26 25.60
C GLU A 300 -8.84 23.94 24.93
N ARG A 301 -9.00 23.97 23.60
CA ARG A 301 -9.33 22.77 22.81
C ARG A 301 -8.10 22.28 22.09
N PHE A 302 -7.68 21.10 22.45
CA PHE A 302 -6.59 20.39 21.78
C PHE A 302 -7.18 19.69 20.55
N ALA A 303 -6.34 19.40 19.58
CA ALA A 303 -6.74 18.67 18.37
C ALA A 303 -6.24 17.25 18.46
N LEU A 304 -7.14 16.28 18.55
CA LEU A 304 -6.76 14.87 18.48
C LEU A 304 -7.14 14.35 17.09
N GLY A 305 -6.15 13.91 16.35
CA GLY A 305 -6.28 13.47 14.97
C GLY A 305 -5.97 12.00 14.77
N VAL A 306 -6.74 11.38 13.88
CA VAL A 306 -6.39 10.09 13.27
C VAL A 306 -5.99 10.38 11.84
N VAL A 307 -4.80 9.95 11.46
CA VAL A 307 -4.21 10.16 10.13
C VAL A 307 -3.97 8.78 9.52
N VAL A 308 -4.42 8.58 8.28
CA VAL A 308 -4.36 7.26 7.62
C VAL A 308 -3.89 7.47 6.18
N PRO A 309 -2.97 6.64 5.66
CA PRO A 309 -2.63 6.70 4.23
C PRO A 309 -3.87 6.41 3.39
N TYR A 310 -4.15 7.27 2.41
CA TYR A 310 -5.32 7.13 1.52
C TYR A 310 -5.28 5.79 0.76
N ALA A 311 -4.07 5.32 0.44
CA ALA A 311 -3.85 4.04 -0.24
C ALA A 311 -4.40 2.86 0.58
N THR A 312 -4.26 2.89 1.91
CA THR A 312 -4.81 1.85 2.81
C THR A 312 -6.34 1.82 2.71
N ILE A 313 -6.98 2.99 2.69
CA ILE A 313 -8.44 3.10 2.57
C ILE A 313 -8.90 2.54 1.21
N MET A 314 -8.16 2.83 0.13
CA MET A 314 -8.54 2.46 -1.24
C MET A 314 -8.10 1.05 -1.65
N GLN A 315 -7.34 0.36 -0.81
CA GLN A 315 -6.80 -0.98 -1.12
C GLN A 315 -7.91 -1.96 -1.54
N GLN A 316 -9.01 -1.98 -0.80
CA GLN A 316 -10.14 -2.87 -1.10
C GLN A 316 -10.83 -2.49 -2.42
N ALA A 317 -10.94 -1.19 -2.71
CA ALA A 317 -11.53 -0.72 -3.97
C ALA A 317 -10.66 -1.13 -5.17
N HIS A 318 -9.34 -1.01 -5.03
CA HIS A 318 -8.40 -1.44 -6.07
C HIS A 318 -8.44 -2.96 -6.27
N HIS A 319 -8.51 -3.73 -5.19
CA HIS A 319 -8.63 -5.19 -5.29
C HIS A 319 -9.93 -5.59 -5.99
N LEU A 320 -11.05 -4.95 -5.64
CA LEU A 320 -12.34 -5.18 -6.30
C LEU A 320 -12.27 -4.83 -7.78
N LEU A 321 -11.65 -3.70 -8.12
CA LEU A 321 -11.49 -3.28 -9.51
C LEU A 321 -10.75 -4.35 -10.33
N TRP A 322 -9.61 -4.80 -9.83
CA TRP A 322 -8.81 -5.83 -10.52
C TRP A 322 -9.56 -7.16 -10.62
N THR A 323 -10.32 -7.53 -9.58
CA THR A 323 -11.14 -8.75 -9.59
C THR A 323 -12.25 -8.65 -10.66
N ILE A 324 -12.96 -7.52 -10.70
CA ILE A 324 -14.03 -7.29 -11.69
C ILE A 324 -13.44 -7.30 -13.11
N LEU A 325 -12.30 -6.64 -13.31
CA LEU A 325 -11.64 -6.62 -14.62
C LEU A 325 -11.20 -8.02 -15.05
N ALA A 326 -10.60 -8.79 -14.13
CA ALA A 326 -10.17 -10.16 -14.42
C ALA A 326 -11.36 -11.07 -14.75
N VAL A 327 -12.41 -11.02 -13.94
CA VAL A 327 -13.64 -11.81 -14.14
C VAL A 327 -14.35 -11.35 -15.42
N GLY A 328 -14.42 -10.03 -15.64
CA GLY A 328 -15.04 -9.44 -16.83
C GLY A 328 -14.32 -9.86 -18.11
N LEU A 329 -12.99 -9.77 -18.12
CA LEU A 329 -12.18 -10.19 -19.27
C LEU A 329 -12.30 -11.71 -19.50
N GLY A 330 -12.25 -12.49 -18.43
CA GLY A 330 -12.44 -13.93 -18.49
C GLY A 330 -13.82 -14.30 -19.05
N SER A 331 -14.87 -13.65 -18.53
CA SER A 331 -16.24 -13.85 -18.98
C SER A 331 -16.42 -13.44 -20.44
N ALA A 332 -15.85 -12.30 -20.83
CA ALA A 332 -15.91 -11.81 -22.21
C ALA A 332 -15.20 -12.78 -23.17
N LEU A 333 -14.07 -13.34 -22.74
CA LEU A 333 -13.34 -14.34 -23.51
C LEU A 333 -14.16 -15.61 -23.69
N VAL A 334 -14.72 -16.14 -22.59
CA VAL A 334 -15.56 -17.34 -22.59
C VAL A 334 -16.79 -17.12 -23.47
N LEU A 335 -17.46 -15.98 -23.28
CA LEU A 335 -18.64 -15.61 -24.08
C LEU A 335 -18.28 -15.47 -25.56
N SER A 336 -17.14 -14.85 -25.87
CA SER A 336 -16.69 -14.69 -27.27
C SER A 336 -16.39 -16.03 -27.92
N VAL A 337 -15.72 -16.93 -27.18
CA VAL A 337 -15.40 -18.29 -27.66
C VAL A 337 -16.73 -19.08 -27.84
N ALA A 338 -17.63 -19.01 -26.87
CA ALA A 338 -18.91 -19.69 -26.93
C ALA A 338 -19.77 -19.18 -28.11
N LEU A 339 -19.83 -17.85 -28.24
CA LEU A 339 -20.56 -17.20 -29.34
C LEU A 339 -19.94 -17.55 -30.69
N PHE A 340 -18.60 -17.52 -30.78
CA PHE A 340 -17.86 -17.92 -31.98
C PHE A 340 -18.18 -19.40 -32.33
N ALA A 341 -18.13 -20.28 -31.35
CA ALA A 341 -18.43 -21.70 -31.54
C ALA A 341 -19.88 -21.91 -32.00
N LEU A 342 -20.83 -21.18 -31.37
CA LEU A 342 -22.24 -21.20 -31.71
C LEU A 342 -22.49 -20.69 -33.14
N LEU A 343 -21.94 -19.50 -33.43
CA LEU A 343 -22.06 -18.89 -34.77
C LEU A 343 -21.39 -19.77 -35.83
N ARG A 344 -20.21 -20.31 -35.51
CA ARG A 344 -19.52 -21.23 -36.40
C ARG A 344 -20.33 -22.48 -36.69
N ARG A 345 -20.95 -23.03 -35.64
CA ARG A 345 -21.76 -24.28 -35.76
C ARG A 345 -23.12 -24.02 -36.41
N GLN A 346 -23.79 -22.94 -36.03
CA GLN A 346 -25.17 -22.70 -36.44
C GLN A 346 -25.31 -21.88 -37.71
N VAL A 347 -24.35 -21.02 -38.01
CA VAL A 347 -24.42 -20.07 -39.13
C VAL A 347 -23.28 -20.29 -40.13
N VAL A 348 -22.03 -20.23 -39.65
CA VAL A 348 -20.87 -20.22 -40.56
C VAL A 348 -20.74 -21.56 -41.28
N ARG A 349 -20.72 -22.67 -40.53
CA ARG A 349 -20.58 -24.02 -41.12
C ARG A 349 -21.71 -24.35 -42.10
N PRO A 350 -22.98 -24.12 -41.75
CA PRO A 350 -24.05 -24.35 -42.73
C PRO A 350 -23.96 -23.43 -43.95
N LEU A 351 -23.59 -22.15 -43.76
CA LEU A 351 -23.37 -21.20 -44.87
C LEU A 351 -22.15 -21.59 -45.70
N GLU A 352 -21.08 -22.02 -45.05
CA GLU A 352 -19.89 -22.54 -45.72
C GLU A 352 -20.23 -23.80 -46.50
N ALA A 353 -21.03 -24.69 -45.88
CA ALA A 353 -21.51 -25.90 -46.56
C ALA A 353 -22.36 -25.52 -47.80
N ALA A 354 -23.27 -24.53 -47.63
CA ALA A 354 -24.07 -24.01 -48.75
C ALA A 354 -23.17 -23.37 -49.80
N ALA A 355 -22.19 -22.55 -49.37
CA ALA A 355 -21.23 -21.91 -50.29
C ALA A 355 -20.37 -22.96 -51.01
N HIS A 356 -19.92 -23.98 -50.28
CA HIS A 356 -19.16 -25.10 -50.86
C HIS A 356 -19.98 -25.87 -51.89
N VAL A 357 -21.26 -26.10 -51.57
CA VAL A 357 -22.18 -26.76 -52.50
C VAL A 357 -22.35 -25.85 -53.75
N ALA A 358 -22.50 -24.52 -53.53
CA ALA A 358 -22.63 -23.57 -54.61
C ALA A 358 -21.37 -23.53 -55.50
N ASP A 359 -20.20 -23.47 -54.86
CA ASP A 359 -18.93 -23.48 -55.56
C ASP A 359 -18.67 -24.81 -56.28
N ALA A 360 -19.01 -25.92 -55.64
CA ALA A 360 -18.94 -27.26 -56.22
C ALA A 360 -19.84 -27.36 -57.46
N ILE A 361 -21.09 -26.86 -57.33
CA ILE A 361 -22.03 -26.81 -58.45
C ILE A 361 -21.47 -25.89 -59.56
N ALA A 362 -20.92 -24.71 -59.21
CA ALA A 362 -20.36 -23.75 -60.17
C ALA A 362 -19.13 -24.31 -60.86
N SER A 363 -18.33 -25.13 -60.16
CA SER A 363 -17.15 -25.78 -60.72
C SER A 363 -17.45 -27.12 -61.41
N GLY A 364 -18.75 -27.54 -61.40
CA GLY A 364 -19.18 -28.72 -62.13
C GLY A 364 -19.25 -30.00 -61.31
N LYS A 365 -19.03 -29.94 -59.95
CA LYS A 365 -19.19 -31.12 -59.10
C LYS A 365 -20.66 -31.22 -58.65
N LEU A 366 -21.35 -32.21 -59.13
CA LEU A 366 -22.81 -32.32 -58.99
C LEU A 366 -23.27 -33.62 -58.27
N ASP A 367 -22.35 -34.24 -57.54
CA ASP A 367 -22.64 -35.43 -56.74
C ASP A 367 -22.71 -35.12 -55.22
N ASN A 368 -22.88 -33.83 -54.88
CA ASN A 368 -22.91 -33.40 -53.47
C ASN A 368 -24.18 -33.92 -52.79
N GLN A 369 -24.03 -34.50 -51.58
CA GLN A 369 -25.14 -34.85 -50.73
C GLN A 369 -25.60 -33.62 -49.95
N ILE A 370 -26.66 -32.98 -50.43
CA ILE A 370 -27.21 -31.78 -49.80
C ILE A 370 -28.31 -32.20 -48.81
N ALA A 371 -27.94 -32.20 -47.53
CA ALA A 371 -28.86 -32.58 -46.46
C ALA A 371 -29.72 -31.36 -46.05
N VAL A 372 -30.99 -31.41 -46.42
CA VAL A 372 -31.97 -30.35 -46.05
C VAL A 372 -32.66 -30.81 -44.75
N GLN A 373 -31.95 -30.70 -43.62
CA GLN A 373 -32.44 -31.11 -42.29
C GLN A 373 -32.99 -29.95 -41.46
N ARG A 374 -32.77 -28.69 -41.93
CA ARG A 374 -33.17 -27.49 -41.18
C ARG A 374 -34.40 -26.87 -41.84
N GLN A 375 -35.22 -26.22 -40.97
CA GLN A 375 -36.43 -25.52 -41.43
C GLN A 375 -36.28 -23.99 -41.39
N ASP A 376 -35.07 -23.52 -41.25
CA ASP A 376 -34.72 -22.09 -41.22
C ASP A 376 -34.29 -21.58 -42.60
N GLU A 377 -33.81 -20.35 -42.68
CA GLU A 377 -33.35 -19.70 -43.91
C GLU A 377 -32.22 -20.49 -44.58
N VAL A 378 -31.35 -21.12 -43.77
CA VAL A 378 -30.27 -21.96 -44.30
C VAL A 378 -30.81 -23.23 -44.91
N GLY A 379 -31.84 -23.84 -44.28
CA GLY A 379 -32.53 -25.01 -44.83
C GLY A 379 -33.20 -24.70 -46.14
N ARG A 380 -33.85 -23.53 -46.26
CA ARG A 380 -34.45 -23.08 -47.53
C ARG A 380 -33.40 -22.87 -48.62
N LEU A 381 -32.24 -22.29 -48.24
CA LEU A 381 -31.12 -22.10 -49.17
C LEU A 381 -30.61 -23.44 -49.68
N MET A 382 -30.36 -24.39 -48.76
CA MET A 382 -29.87 -25.74 -49.08
C MET A 382 -30.86 -26.48 -50.01
N GLY A 383 -32.17 -26.32 -49.75
CA GLY A 383 -33.21 -26.91 -50.61
C GLY A 383 -33.19 -26.31 -52.00
N ALA A 384 -32.98 -25.00 -52.14
CA ALA A 384 -32.84 -24.34 -53.45
C ALA A 384 -31.57 -24.83 -54.18
N MET A 385 -30.47 -25.00 -53.44
CA MET A 385 -29.20 -25.51 -54.01
C MET A 385 -29.32 -26.97 -54.43
N GLN A 386 -30.06 -27.76 -53.64
CA GLN A 386 -30.33 -29.16 -53.99
C GLN A 386 -31.08 -29.22 -55.33
N ARG A 387 -32.09 -28.39 -55.48
CA ARG A 387 -32.79 -28.26 -56.77
C ARG A 387 -31.88 -27.82 -57.88
N MET A 388 -31.02 -26.77 -57.61
CA MET A 388 -30.07 -26.28 -58.60
C MET A 388 -29.04 -27.36 -58.96
N GLN A 389 -28.50 -28.08 -57.94
CA GLN A 389 -27.58 -29.18 -58.19
C GLN A 389 -28.23 -30.27 -59.06
N SER A 390 -29.50 -30.61 -58.75
CA SER A 390 -30.25 -31.57 -59.50
C SER A 390 -30.36 -31.16 -60.96
N ASP A 391 -30.53 -29.85 -61.18
CA ASP A 391 -30.64 -29.29 -62.54
C ASP A 391 -29.29 -29.15 -63.24
N LEU A 392 -28.24 -28.97 -62.45
CA LEU A 392 -26.89 -28.79 -62.99
C LEU A 392 -26.01 -30.04 -62.90
N ARG A 393 -26.54 -31.13 -62.38
CA ARG A 393 -25.78 -32.35 -62.10
C ARG A 393 -25.03 -32.94 -63.28
N GLU A 394 -25.34 -32.43 -64.45
CA GLU A 394 -24.69 -32.85 -65.70
C GLU A 394 -23.37 -32.13 -65.97
N ARG A 395 -22.93 -31.23 -65.06
CA ARG A 395 -21.80 -30.36 -65.41
C ARG A 395 -20.67 -30.31 -64.36
N ILE A 396 -19.77 -31.24 -64.37
CA ILE A 396 -18.35 -31.07 -63.95
C ILE A 396 -17.99 -31.26 -62.47
N GLU A 397 -16.96 -32.05 -62.22
CA GLU A 397 -16.29 -32.30 -60.97
C GLU A 397 -14.96 -31.54 -60.82
N ARG A 398 -14.77 -30.80 -59.72
CA ARG A 398 -13.38 -30.57 -59.22
C ARG A 398 -13.24 -29.58 -58.03
N ASP A 399 -12.33 -29.93 -57.22
CA ASP A 399 -11.33 -29.25 -56.37
C ASP A 399 -11.65 -28.83 -54.91
N ALA A 400 -10.88 -29.33 -54.01
CA ALA A 400 -10.80 -28.90 -52.62
C ALA A 400 -9.52 -29.29 -51.94
N GLN A 401 -8.86 -28.39 -51.36
CA GLN A 401 -7.96 -28.60 -50.18
C GLN A 401 -7.25 -27.34 -49.71
N VAL A 402 -7.31 -27.03 -48.46
CA VAL A 402 -6.36 -26.24 -47.65
C VAL A 402 -7.05 -25.56 -46.46
N ALA A 403 -6.76 -25.86 -45.30
CA ALA A 403 -6.78 -24.94 -44.13
C ALA A 403 -6.76 -25.65 -42.76
N ASN A 404 -5.63 -26.09 -42.31
CA ASN A 404 -5.62 -26.66 -40.94
C ASN A 404 -4.30 -26.51 -40.18
N GLU A 405 -3.48 -25.54 -40.57
CA GLU A 405 -2.10 -25.49 -40.03
C GLU A 405 -1.91 -24.50 -38.88
N ASN A 406 -2.71 -23.46 -38.78
CA ASN A 406 -2.45 -22.36 -37.82
C ASN A 406 -2.83 -22.70 -36.36
N LEU A 407 -3.80 -23.60 -36.17
CA LEU A 407 -4.22 -23.95 -34.78
C LEU A 407 -3.16 -24.77 -34.05
N ARG A 408 -2.39 -25.60 -34.80
CA ARG A 408 -1.35 -26.45 -34.24
C ARG A 408 -0.22 -25.66 -33.59
N ILE A 409 0.13 -24.49 -34.16
CA ILE A 409 1.30 -23.71 -33.71
C ILE A 409 1.04 -23.08 -32.32
N ARG A 410 -0.15 -22.51 -32.13
CA ARG A 410 -0.49 -21.84 -30.86
C ARG A 410 -0.57 -22.86 -29.69
N THR A 411 -1.19 -24.00 -29.93
CA THR A 411 -1.29 -25.06 -28.90
C THR A 411 0.09 -25.61 -28.53
N ALA A 412 0.97 -25.75 -29.54
CA ALA A 412 2.35 -26.20 -29.29
C ALA A 412 3.13 -25.20 -28.43
N LEU A 413 2.95 -23.90 -28.66
CA LEU A 413 3.63 -22.88 -27.85
C LEU A 413 3.12 -22.85 -26.42
N GLU A 414 1.80 -22.95 -26.21
CA GLU A 414 1.20 -22.94 -24.87
C GLU A 414 1.69 -24.10 -24.00
N HIS A 415 1.95 -25.26 -24.61
CA HIS A 415 2.37 -26.47 -23.89
C HIS A 415 3.88 -26.71 -23.94
N SER A 416 4.66 -25.78 -24.49
CA SER A 416 6.11 -25.92 -24.52
C SER A 416 6.72 -25.64 -23.14
N GLU A 417 7.85 -26.25 -22.87
CA GLU A 417 8.64 -25.99 -21.65
C GLU A 417 9.43 -24.67 -21.73
N MET A 418 9.31 -23.96 -22.86
CA MET A 418 10.03 -22.71 -23.08
C MET A 418 9.38 -21.55 -22.31
N GLU A 419 10.20 -20.78 -21.63
CA GLU A 419 9.78 -19.62 -20.85
C GLU A 419 9.73 -18.37 -21.76
N VAL A 420 8.59 -18.20 -22.44
CA VAL A 420 8.43 -17.17 -23.48
C VAL A 420 7.38 -16.16 -23.06
N LEU A 421 7.69 -14.88 -23.31
CA LEU A 421 6.76 -13.76 -23.24
C LEU A 421 6.73 -13.06 -24.60
N LEU A 422 5.53 -12.73 -25.05
CA LEU A 422 5.35 -11.86 -26.23
C LEU A 422 4.88 -10.50 -25.77
N ALA A 423 5.54 -9.46 -26.30
CA ALA A 423 5.18 -8.06 -26.06
C ALA A 423 4.74 -7.44 -27.36
N ASP A 424 3.78 -6.52 -27.28
CA ASP A 424 3.25 -5.76 -28.44
C ASP A 424 4.21 -4.64 -28.89
N GLU A 425 3.76 -3.84 -29.84
CA GLU A 425 4.52 -2.68 -30.37
C GLU A 425 4.81 -1.63 -29.30
N GLN A 426 3.98 -1.56 -28.26
CA GLN A 426 4.12 -0.63 -27.13
C GLN A 426 4.91 -1.27 -25.97
N HIS A 427 5.42 -2.50 -26.17
CA HIS A 427 6.21 -3.24 -25.20
C HIS A 427 5.40 -3.64 -23.95
N ASN A 428 4.09 -3.88 -24.14
CA ASN A 428 3.25 -4.49 -23.10
C ASN A 428 3.20 -5.99 -23.34
N ALA A 429 3.24 -6.78 -22.27
CA ALA A 429 3.13 -8.22 -22.37
C ALA A 429 1.74 -8.63 -22.87
N VAL A 430 1.66 -9.35 -23.98
CA VAL A 430 0.40 -9.80 -24.59
C VAL A 430 0.18 -11.30 -24.44
N PHE A 431 1.23 -12.04 -24.13
CA PHE A 431 1.15 -13.50 -23.97
C PHE A 431 2.36 -13.97 -23.15
N ILE A 432 2.12 -14.92 -22.26
CA ILE A 432 3.20 -15.67 -21.61
C ILE A 432 2.88 -17.17 -21.67
N THR A 433 3.91 -17.99 -21.82
CA THR A 433 3.76 -19.45 -21.74
C THR A 433 3.46 -19.87 -20.29
N GLN A 434 2.83 -21.02 -20.15
CA GLN A 434 2.59 -21.62 -18.83
C GLN A 434 3.90 -21.82 -18.04
N ALA A 435 4.97 -22.21 -18.74
CA ALA A 435 6.29 -22.39 -18.12
C ALA A 435 6.79 -21.08 -17.49
N LEU A 436 6.71 -19.97 -18.25
CA LEU A 436 7.15 -18.65 -17.74
C LEU A 436 6.26 -18.17 -16.61
N HIS A 437 4.94 -18.36 -16.73
CA HIS A 437 4.00 -18.00 -15.66
C HIS A 437 4.37 -18.71 -14.35
N THR A 438 4.66 -20.00 -14.44
CA THR A 438 5.05 -20.81 -13.29
C THR A 438 6.38 -20.29 -12.67
N SER A 439 7.36 -19.98 -13.52
CA SER A 439 8.66 -19.45 -13.07
C SER A 439 8.49 -18.08 -12.40
N PHE A 440 7.67 -17.20 -12.95
CA PHE A 440 7.39 -15.90 -12.34
C PHE A 440 6.67 -16.06 -11.00
N LYS A 441 5.72 -17.01 -10.91
CA LYS A 441 5.00 -17.30 -9.67
C LYS A 441 5.96 -17.76 -8.57
N GLN A 442 6.86 -18.66 -8.89
CA GLN A 442 7.90 -19.14 -7.98
C GLN A 442 8.89 -18.02 -7.62
N GLY A 443 9.13 -17.10 -8.54
CA GLY A 443 10.06 -15.98 -8.38
C GLY A 443 9.48 -14.77 -7.65
N GLU A 444 8.17 -14.73 -7.36
CA GLU A 444 7.53 -13.56 -6.72
C GLU A 444 8.28 -13.07 -5.47
N PRO A 445 8.76 -13.93 -4.56
CA PRO A 445 9.52 -13.43 -3.41
C PRO A 445 10.82 -12.71 -3.81
N ALA A 446 11.49 -13.13 -4.89
CA ALA A 446 12.70 -12.46 -5.38
C ALA A 446 12.38 -11.10 -6.01
N PHE A 447 11.25 -10.98 -6.70
CA PHE A 447 10.75 -9.69 -7.21
C PHE A 447 10.47 -8.73 -6.05
N HIS A 448 9.78 -9.21 -5.01
CA HIS A 448 9.47 -8.41 -3.82
C HIS A 448 10.74 -7.97 -3.09
N ALA A 449 11.73 -8.85 -2.97
CA ALA A 449 13.02 -8.55 -2.34
C ALA A 449 13.81 -7.47 -3.09
N LYS A 450 13.61 -7.35 -4.42
CA LYS A 450 14.21 -6.29 -5.25
C LYS A 450 13.41 -4.99 -5.25
N GLY A 451 12.41 -4.87 -4.40
CA GLY A 451 11.59 -3.65 -4.29
C GLY A 451 10.35 -3.64 -5.18
N GLN A 452 10.10 -4.69 -5.94
CA GLN A 452 8.89 -4.82 -6.77
C GLN A 452 7.77 -5.50 -5.95
N THR A 453 7.38 -4.87 -4.85
CA THR A 453 6.45 -5.45 -3.87
C THR A 453 5.04 -5.69 -4.43
N GLY A 454 4.69 -5.01 -5.54
CA GLY A 454 3.42 -5.20 -6.24
C GLY A 454 3.46 -6.22 -7.37
N PHE A 455 4.59 -6.90 -7.59
CA PHE A 455 4.69 -7.87 -8.67
C PHE A 455 3.85 -9.12 -8.38
N SER A 456 3.06 -9.52 -9.38
CA SER A 456 2.32 -10.77 -9.38
C SER A 456 2.39 -11.39 -10.78
N ALA A 457 2.70 -12.66 -10.85
CA ALA A 457 2.77 -13.41 -12.10
C ALA A 457 1.42 -13.40 -12.85
N ASP A 458 0.32 -13.40 -12.09
CA ASP A 458 -1.03 -13.40 -12.65
C ASP A 458 -1.40 -12.08 -13.32
N ALA A 459 -0.66 -11.01 -13.03
CA ALA A 459 -0.93 -9.67 -13.54
C ALA A 459 -0.02 -9.27 -14.71
N VAL A 460 0.91 -10.12 -15.14
CA VAL A 460 1.94 -9.76 -16.13
C VAL A 460 1.33 -9.39 -17.48
N VAL A 461 0.36 -10.19 -17.96
CA VAL A 461 -0.25 -9.93 -19.27
C VAL A 461 -1.03 -8.62 -19.20
N GLY A 462 -0.77 -7.73 -20.15
CA GLY A 462 -1.34 -6.37 -20.21
C GLY A 462 -0.46 -5.31 -19.54
N LYS A 463 0.61 -5.72 -18.87
CA LYS A 463 1.50 -4.76 -18.20
C LYS A 463 2.70 -4.41 -19.09
N PRO A 464 3.23 -3.18 -18.96
CA PRO A 464 4.47 -2.82 -19.66
C PRO A 464 5.66 -3.61 -19.11
N MET A 465 6.69 -3.76 -19.91
CA MET A 465 7.86 -4.59 -19.55
C MET A 465 8.60 -4.07 -18.32
N ASP A 466 8.43 -2.81 -17.95
CA ASP A 466 8.94 -2.27 -16.67
C ASP A 466 8.40 -3.05 -15.47
N TYR A 467 7.19 -3.59 -15.58
CA TYR A 467 6.57 -4.40 -14.54
C TYR A 467 7.36 -5.69 -14.27
N VAL A 468 7.98 -6.25 -15.32
CA VAL A 468 8.80 -7.47 -15.21
C VAL A 468 10.26 -7.12 -14.90
N PHE A 469 10.82 -6.12 -15.61
CA PHE A 469 12.24 -5.78 -15.51
C PHE A 469 12.56 -4.92 -14.28
N GLY A 470 11.58 -4.18 -13.76
CA GLY A 470 11.77 -3.23 -12.69
C GLY A 470 12.19 -1.86 -13.21
N ASN A 471 12.21 -0.88 -12.30
CA ASN A 471 12.53 0.52 -12.61
C ASN A 471 13.89 0.94 -12.04
N ASP A 472 14.68 0.00 -11.55
CA ASP A 472 16.08 0.27 -11.13
C ASP A 472 16.94 0.54 -12.38
N GLY A 473 18.17 0.96 -12.18
CA GLY A 473 19.08 1.33 -13.26
C GLY A 473 19.25 0.22 -14.31
N GLU A 474 19.36 -1.02 -13.88
CA GLU A 474 19.51 -2.18 -14.78
C GLU A 474 18.18 -2.53 -15.48
N GLY A 475 17.10 -2.51 -14.77
CA GLY A 475 15.75 -2.79 -15.31
C GLY A 475 15.36 -1.77 -16.37
N ALA A 476 15.53 -0.49 -16.06
CA ALA A 476 15.28 0.62 -17.00
C ALA A 476 16.15 0.51 -18.25
N ALA A 477 17.44 0.17 -18.10
CA ALA A 477 18.37 -0.03 -19.21
C ALA A 477 17.92 -1.21 -20.10
N ARG A 478 17.45 -2.29 -19.50
CA ARG A 478 16.95 -3.48 -20.23
C ARG A 478 15.69 -3.13 -21.03
N THR A 479 14.78 -2.37 -20.44
CA THR A 479 13.58 -1.88 -21.13
C THR A 479 13.97 -1.01 -22.33
N GLN A 480 14.97 -0.15 -22.17
CA GLN A 480 15.46 0.72 -23.25
C GLN A 480 16.09 -0.10 -24.39
N ARG A 481 16.87 -1.14 -24.06
CA ARG A 481 17.44 -2.05 -25.06
C ARG A 481 16.33 -2.78 -25.83
N LEU A 482 15.29 -3.23 -25.13
CA LEU A 482 14.13 -3.87 -25.77
C LEU A 482 13.43 -2.91 -26.73
N ARG A 483 13.29 -1.63 -26.36
CA ARG A 483 12.68 -0.61 -27.24
C ARG A 483 13.50 -0.38 -28.51
N GLN A 484 14.83 -0.40 -28.39
CA GLN A 484 15.75 -0.12 -29.49
C GLN A 484 16.17 -1.38 -30.26
N LEU A 485 15.59 -2.54 -29.96
CA LEU A 485 15.98 -3.83 -30.52
C LEU A 485 15.76 -3.89 -32.02
N GLN A 486 16.82 -4.16 -32.78
CA GLN A 486 16.76 -4.28 -34.24
C GLN A 486 17.05 -5.72 -34.74
N SER A 487 17.76 -6.49 -33.94
CA SER A 487 18.08 -7.89 -34.24
C SER A 487 18.05 -8.70 -32.94
N THR A 488 18.00 -10.01 -33.07
CA THR A 488 18.01 -10.88 -31.89
C THR A 488 19.28 -10.63 -31.06
N THR A 489 19.08 -10.38 -29.78
CA THR A 489 20.15 -10.12 -28.81
C THR A 489 19.93 -10.99 -27.59
N THR A 490 21.02 -11.57 -27.10
CA THR A 490 20.98 -12.34 -25.85
C THR A 490 21.84 -11.62 -24.83
N GLU A 491 21.28 -11.38 -23.66
CA GLU A 491 22.02 -10.84 -22.52
C GLU A 491 21.95 -11.79 -21.34
N ARG A 492 23.07 -11.90 -20.65
CA ARG A 492 23.18 -12.73 -19.45
C ARG A 492 23.10 -11.84 -18.22
N TYR A 493 22.30 -12.23 -17.25
CA TYR A 493 22.18 -11.50 -16.00
C TYR A 493 21.80 -12.44 -14.86
N ARG A 494 22.01 -11.96 -13.63
CA ARG A 494 21.70 -12.72 -12.43
C ARG A 494 20.43 -12.18 -11.77
N PHE A 495 19.51 -13.07 -11.44
CA PHE A 495 18.26 -12.72 -10.76
C PHE A 495 18.13 -13.62 -9.51
N GLY A 496 18.37 -13.01 -8.34
CA GLY A 496 18.44 -13.77 -7.09
C GLY A 496 19.53 -14.84 -7.17
N PRO A 497 19.20 -16.08 -6.90
CA PRO A 497 20.19 -17.17 -6.94
C PRO A 497 20.45 -17.74 -8.35
N VAL A 498 19.67 -17.35 -9.37
CA VAL A 498 19.77 -17.97 -10.70
C VAL A 498 20.47 -17.05 -11.70
N THR A 499 21.20 -17.68 -12.64
CA THR A 499 21.78 -17.01 -13.80
C THR A 499 20.88 -17.31 -15.01
N LEU A 500 20.46 -16.24 -15.67
CA LEU A 500 19.50 -16.29 -16.78
C LEU A 500 20.14 -15.75 -18.06
N ASP A 501 19.92 -16.43 -19.16
CA ASP A 501 20.08 -15.85 -20.50
C ASP A 501 18.70 -15.38 -20.97
N LEU A 502 18.56 -14.10 -21.22
CA LEU A 502 17.36 -13.49 -21.79
C LEU A 502 17.65 -13.19 -23.26
N THR A 503 16.99 -13.91 -24.14
CA THR A 503 17.04 -13.66 -25.59
C THR A 503 15.83 -12.81 -25.97
N MET A 504 16.10 -11.63 -26.50
CA MET A 504 15.10 -10.70 -26.99
C MET A 504 15.15 -10.69 -28.51
N THR A 505 14.03 -10.97 -29.15
CA THR A 505 13.90 -11.05 -30.61
C THR A 505 12.81 -10.08 -31.06
N PRO A 506 13.11 -9.14 -31.94
CA PRO A 506 12.06 -8.29 -32.50
C PRO A 506 11.20 -9.09 -33.48
N LEU A 507 9.90 -8.85 -33.43
CA LEU A 507 8.93 -9.47 -34.32
C LEU A 507 8.47 -8.44 -35.34
N TYR A 508 8.44 -8.85 -36.61
CA TYR A 508 8.05 -7.96 -37.72
C TYR A 508 6.83 -8.53 -38.44
N ALA A 509 5.92 -7.66 -38.79
CA ALA A 509 4.79 -7.96 -39.67
C ALA A 509 5.28 -8.14 -41.11
N PRO A 510 4.47 -8.75 -42.00
CA PRO A 510 4.88 -8.95 -43.39
C PRO A 510 5.17 -7.63 -44.13
N ASP A 511 4.66 -6.50 -43.67
CA ASP A 511 4.92 -5.17 -44.23
C ASP A 511 6.24 -4.56 -43.74
N GLY A 512 6.99 -5.30 -42.88
CA GLY A 512 8.27 -4.84 -42.32
C GLY A 512 8.18 -4.00 -41.06
N ARG A 513 6.97 -3.65 -40.61
CA ARG A 513 6.80 -2.92 -39.35
C ARG A 513 7.02 -3.87 -38.17
N ARG A 514 7.65 -3.35 -37.13
CA ARG A 514 7.81 -4.10 -35.89
C ARG A 514 6.42 -4.32 -35.25
N SER A 515 6.04 -5.57 -35.06
CA SER A 515 4.75 -5.95 -34.48
C SER A 515 4.86 -6.30 -33.00
N GLY A 516 6.10 -6.32 -32.47
CA GLY A 516 6.30 -6.65 -31.08
C GLY A 516 7.69 -7.22 -30.81
N SER A 517 7.78 -7.98 -29.74
CA SER A 517 9.02 -8.66 -29.35
C SER A 517 8.71 -10.00 -28.71
N MET A 518 9.60 -10.95 -28.91
CA MET A 518 9.59 -12.21 -28.19
C MET A 518 10.76 -12.22 -27.20
N LEU A 519 10.47 -12.55 -25.97
CA LEU A 519 11.45 -12.65 -24.90
C LEU A 519 11.46 -14.10 -24.44
N LEU A 520 12.64 -14.68 -24.42
CA LEU A 520 12.86 -16.08 -24.00
C LEU A 520 13.83 -16.06 -22.83
N TRP A 521 13.40 -16.58 -21.70
CA TRP A 521 14.25 -16.78 -20.53
C TRP A 521 14.77 -18.21 -20.55
N ARG A 522 16.04 -18.35 -20.27
CA ARG A 522 16.67 -19.67 -20.11
C ARG A 522 17.52 -19.65 -18.84
N ASN A 523 17.17 -20.49 -17.91
CA ASN A 523 17.96 -20.67 -16.69
C ASN A 523 19.19 -21.49 -17.05
N ILE A 524 20.35 -20.84 -16.95
CA ILE A 524 21.64 -21.45 -17.27
C ILE A 524 22.50 -21.60 -16.01
N SER A 525 21.89 -21.59 -14.82
CA SER A 525 22.63 -21.71 -13.55
C SER A 525 23.42 -23.00 -13.49
N ALA A 526 22.82 -24.09 -13.93
CA ALA A 526 23.49 -25.42 -13.94
C ALA A 526 24.66 -25.43 -14.92
N GLU A 527 24.48 -24.87 -16.13
CA GLU A 527 25.54 -24.77 -17.14
C GLU A 527 26.69 -23.89 -16.63
N VAL A 528 26.37 -22.72 -16.02
CA VAL A 528 27.39 -21.81 -15.50
C VAL A 528 28.15 -22.45 -14.33
N SER A 529 27.43 -23.11 -13.43
CA SER A 529 28.04 -23.87 -12.32
C SER A 529 28.97 -24.96 -12.83
N THR A 530 28.48 -25.73 -13.80
CA THR A 530 29.26 -26.81 -14.41
C THR A 530 30.49 -26.27 -15.14
N GLN A 531 30.36 -25.16 -15.86
CA GLN A 531 31.50 -24.52 -16.54
C GLN A 531 32.57 -24.08 -15.53
N GLN A 532 32.14 -23.54 -14.38
CA GLN A 532 33.05 -23.14 -13.30
C GLN A 532 33.73 -24.37 -12.70
N GLU A 533 32.97 -25.42 -12.41
CA GLU A 533 33.52 -26.69 -11.89
C GLU A 533 34.55 -27.27 -12.85
N VAL A 534 34.26 -27.26 -14.15
CA VAL A 534 35.19 -27.76 -15.20
C VAL A 534 36.43 -26.86 -15.27
N ALA A 535 36.24 -25.51 -15.20
CA ALA A 535 37.37 -24.59 -15.24
C ALA A 535 38.29 -24.77 -14.02
N GLU A 536 37.72 -24.97 -12.83
CA GLU A 536 38.44 -25.23 -11.60
C GLU A 536 39.20 -26.56 -11.71
N LEU A 537 38.56 -27.60 -12.28
CA LEU A 537 39.17 -28.91 -12.49
C LEU A 537 40.35 -28.82 -13.47
N VAL A 538 40.17 -28.07 -14.57
CA VAL A 538 41.26 -27.85 -15.57
C VAL A 538 42.39 -27.06 -14.92
N GLN A 539 42.08 -26.03 -14.12
CA GLN A 539 43.07 -25.22 -13.44
C GLN A 539 43.86 -26.07 -12.41
N SER A 540 43.16 -26.92 -11.66
CA SER A 540 43.77 -27.85 -10.72
C SER A 540 44.69 -28.83 -11.45
N ALA A 541 44.26 -29.37 -12.60
CA ALA A 541 45.08 -30.23 -13.45
C ALA A 541 46.33 -29.53 -13.98
N LEU A 542 46.21 -28.25 -14.38
CA LEU A 542 47.34 -27.42 -14.81
C LEU A 542 48.34 -27.18 -13.68
N MET A 543 47.86 -27.15 -12.43
CA MET A 543 48.69 -27.03 -11.23
C MET A 543 49.27 -28.39 -10.77
N GLY A 544 48.97 -29.47 -11.51
CA GLY A 544 49.50 -30.80 -11.21
C GLY A 544 48.63 -31.66 -10.31
N ASP A 545 47.45 -31.18 -9.93
CA ASP A 545 46.50 -31.98 -9.13
C ASP A 545 45.49 -32.67 -10.06
N PHE A 546 45.71 -33.94 -10.30
CA PHE A 546 44.83 -34.79 -11.12
C PHE A 546 43.87 -35.62 -10.26
N GLY A 547 43.73 -35.28 -8.97
CA GLY A 547 42.87 -36.00 -8.03
C GLY A 547 41.42 -35.52 -8.02
N GLN A 548 41.16 -34.31 -8.49
CA GLN A 548 39.82 -33.74 -8.47
C GLN A 548 38.92 -34.36 -9.53
N ARG A 549 37.64 -34.43 -9.24
CA ARG A 549 36.64 -35.06 -10.12
C ARG A 549 35.40 -34.15 -10.20
N LEU A 550 34.77 -34.16 -11.36
CA LEU A 550 33.49 -33.49 -11.59
C LEU A 550 32.37 -34.32 -10.95
N ALA A 551 31.50 -33.68 -10.19
CA ALA A 551 30.28 -34.33 -9.70
C ALA A 551 29.34 -34.59 -10.89
N LEU A 552 28.82 -35.83 -10.99
CA LEU A 552 28.05 -36.25 -12.17
C LEU A 552 26.53 -36.30 -11.95
N ASP A 553 26.08 -36.17 -10.72
CA ASP A 553 24.68 -36.43 -10.35
C ASP A 553 23.67 -35.53 -11.05
N ASP A 554 24.10 -34.33 -11.48
CA ASP A 554 23.25 -33.32 -12.09
C ASP A 554 23.70 -32.92 -13.51
N LYS A 555 24.60 -33.69 -14.13
CA LYS A 555 25.20 -33.35 -15.42
C LYS A 555 24.57 -34.13 -16.57
N HIS A 556 24.48 -33.50 -17.74
CA HIS A 556 23.91 -34.10 -18.96
C HIS A 556 24.77 -33.75 -20.18
N GLY A 557 24.59 -34.49 -21.26
CA GLY A 557 25.24 -34.25 -22.54
C GLY A 557 26.77 -34.23 -22.44
N PHE A 558 27.40 -33.26 -23.06
CA PHE A 558 28.88 -33.12 -23.14
C PHE A 558 29.53 -33.14 -21.76
N TYR A 559 28.94 -32.49 -20.77
CA TYR A 559 29.54 -32.37 -19.42
C TYR A 559 29.50 -33.71 -18.66
N LEU A 560 28.50 -34.54 -18.91
CA LEU A 560 28.44 -35.90 -18.36
C LEU A 560 29.51 -36.78 -19.02
N GLU A 561 29.63 -36.70 -20.34
CA GLU A 561 30.65 -37.42 -21.10
C GLU A 561 32.07 -36.99 -20.71
N PHE A 562 32.27 -35.71 -20.53
CA PHE A 562 33.55 -35.15 -20.08
C PHE A 562 33.89 -35.63 -18.66
N GLY A 563 32.97 -35.56 -17.80
CA GLY A 563 33.14 -36.05 -16.43
C GLY A 563 33.44 -37.56 -16.37
N UNK A 564 32.91 -38.19 -17.09
CA UNK A 564 33.09 -39.51 -17.19
C UNK A 564 34.43 -39.86 -17.74
N ALA A 565 34.76 -39.07 -18.72
CA ALA A 565 36.16 -39.24 -19.20
C ALA A 565 37.22 -38.91 -18.11
N UNK A 566 36.91 -38.09 -17.36
CA UNK A 566 37.65 -37.67 -16.30
C UNK A 566 37.80 -38.67 -15.27
N LEU A 567 36.85 -39.41 -15.13
CA LEU A 567 37.01 -40.57 -14.18
C LEU A 567 38.06 -41.61 -14.61
N UNK A 568 38.19 -41.57 -15.59
CA UNK A 568 39.05 -42.41 -16.16
C UNK A 568 40.46 -41.99 -16.19
N TRP A 569 40.55 -40.82 -15.78
CA TRP A 569 41.91 -40.23 -15.76
C TRP A 569 42.74 -40.85 -14.62
N PRO A 570 43.93 -41.41 -14.88
CA PRO A 570 44.72 -41.99 -13.81
C PRO A 570 45.27 -40.90 -12.88
N ALA A 571 45.06 -41.14 -11.61
CA ALA A 571 45.70 -40.27 -10.63
C ALA A 571 47.21 -40.51 -10.66
N UNK A 572 47.75 -39.79 -11.37
CA UNK A 572 49.04 -39.85 -11.45
C UNK A 572 49.71 -39.86 -10.20
N LYS A 573 50.51 -40.68 -9.92
CA LYS A 573 51.47 -40.64 -8.83
C LYS A 573 52.43 -39.48 -9.04
N PRO A 574 52.71 -38.73 -8.03
CA PRO A 574 53.70 -37.66 -8.19
C PRO A 574 55.04 -38.25 -8.64
N LEU A 575 55.55 -37.77 -9.76
CA LEU A 575 56.91 -38.05 -10.19
C LEU A 575 57.86 -37.44 -9.14
N ARG A 576 58.70 -38.27 -8.58
CA ARG A 576 59.79 -37.82 -7.69
C ARG A 576 60.78 -36.96 -8.48
#